data_197d1b29944899a81d105aafdf149c4d
#
_entry.id   197d1b29944899a81d105aafdf149c4d
#
_cell.length_a   1.000
_cell.length_b   1.000
_cell.length_c   1.000
_cell.angle_alpha   90.00
_cell.angle_beta   90.00
_cell.angle_gamma   90.00
#
_symmetry.space_group_name_H-M   'P 1'
#
loop_
_entity.id
_entity.type
_entity.pdbx_description
1 polymer ?
#
loop_
_entity_poly.entity_id
_entity_poly.type
_entity_poly.pdbx_seq_one_letter_code
_entity_poly.pdbx_strand_id
1 'polypeptide(L)'
;MDSYYIHNRETGKLELHFDKPEYDALTDEQHSEIKSAFLWGRRSGCWISRAKEPNLWRAEHVAKALGLEDGGEQGERLSFAEQQERKAERAEHRAERFEIKADAEEKRGEALQAPINRVHGDIAFFTQPNINTTAGRAFTRQREKMWEAFRKGFDAFNKSDYYRQRAQAAQRTADRVELKDRAFLNRRIEECEASIRKFKRDIDRCELYSKTAPEKPDKYAKEIDYWAE
;
A
#
# COMPACT_ATOMS: atom_id res chain seq x y z
N MET A 1 15.19 -18.36 -20.16
CA MET A 1 15.88 -17.56 -19.12
C MET A 1 15.56 -18.28 -17.83
N ASP A 2 16.60 -18.69 -17.13
CA ASP A 2 16.41 -19.49 -15.92
C ASP A 2 15.81 -18.60 -14.81
N SER A 3 14.98 -19.17 -13.95
CA SER A 3 14.40 -18.44 -12.83
C SER A 3 15.48 -18.11 -11.79
N TYR A 4 15.47 -16.90 -11.26
CA TYR A 4 16.50 -16.39 -10.36
C TYR A 4 15.91 -15.52 -9.28
N TYR A 5 16.68 -15.24 -8.25
CA TYR A 5 16.36 -14.22 -7.26
C TYR A 5 17.44 -13.15 -7.19
N ILE A 6 17.03 -11.91 -6.86
CA ILE A 6 17.93 -10.77 -6.70
C ILE A 6 17.68 -10.06 -5.39
N HIS A 7 18.74 -9.52 -4.81
CA HIS A 7 18.66 -8.57 -3.71
C HIS A 7 18.54 -7.15 -4.23
N ASN A 8 17.33 -6.59 -4.15
CA ASN A 8 17.11 -5.19 -4.54
C ASN A 8 17.49 -4.27 -3.37
N ARG A 9 18.65 -3.64 -3.45
CA ARG A 9 19.18 -2.73 -2.42
C ARG A 9 18.38 -1.44 -2.28
N GLU A 10 17.73 -0.94 -3.33
CA GLU A 10 16.88 0.25 -3.25
C GLU A 10 15.68 0.04 -2.34
N THR A 11 15.10 -1.13 -2.37
CA THR A 11 13.92 -1.51 -1.57
C THR A 11 14.27 -2.24 -0.29
N GLY A 12 15.49 -2.77 -0.18
CA GLY A 12 15.96 -3.68 0.86
C GLY A 12 15.18 -5.00 0.86
N LYS A 13 14.81 -5.50 -0.33
CA LYS A 13 13.97 -6.69 -0.48
C LYS A 13 14.56 -7.69 -1.45
N LEU A 14 14.19 -8.96 -1.26
CA LEU A 14 14.47 -10.03 -2.19
C LEU A 14 13.33 -10.10 -3.22
N GLU A 15 13.70 -10.24 -4.50
CA GLU A 15 12.76 -10.37 -5.61
C GLU A 15 13.00 -11.70 -6.33
N LEU A 16 11.91 -12.47 -6.58
CA LEU A 16 11.97 -13.72 -7.35
C LEU A 16 11.44 -13.46 -8.76
N HIS A 17 12.23 -13.81 -9.73
CA HIS A 17 11.89 -13.74 -11.15
C HIS A 17 11.76 -15.16 -11.69
N PHE A 18 10.55 -15.52 -12.10
CA PHE A 18 10.24 -16.82 -12.69
C PHE A 18 9.98 -16.67 -14.17
N ASP A 19 10.47 -17.62 -14.94
CA ASP A 19 9.90 -17.86 -16.26
C ASP A 19 8.55 -18.57 -16.11
N LYS A 20 7.59 -18.22 -16.97
CA LYS A 20 6.21 -18.69 -16.83
C LYS A 20 6.09 -20.23 -16.84
N PRO A 21 6.76 -20.98 -17.75
CA PRO A 21 6.71 -22.44 -17.72
C PRO A 21 7.23 -23.05 -16.42
N GLU A 22 8.29 -22.48 -15.85
CA GLU A 22 8.88 -22.94 -14.58
C GLU A 22 7.97 -22.65 -13.40
N TYR A 23 7.33 -21.47 -13.38
CA TYR A 23 6.35 -21.13 -12.37
C TYR A 23 5.13 -22.07 -12.41
N ASP A 24 4.62 -22.36 -13.60
CA ASP A 24 3.45 -23.23 -13.79
C ASP A 24 3.77 -24.71 -13.46
N ALA A 25 5.05 -25.11 -13.43
CA ALA A 25 5.52 -26.44 -13.07
C ALA A 25 5.71 -26.65 -11.54
N LEU A 26 5.62 -25.58 -10.75
CA LEU A 26 5.76 -25.65 -9.29
C LEU A 26 4.60 -26.43 -8.66
N THR A 27 4.91 -27.15 -7.57
CA THR A 27 3.88 -27.85 -6.78
C THR A 27 3.02 -26.87 -5.96
N ASP A 28 1.84 -27.29 -5.54
CA ASP A 28 0.98 -26.48 -4.67
C ASP A 28 1.65 -26.12 -3.33
N GLU A 29 2.51 -26.98 -2.82
CA GLU A 29 3.29 -26.73 -1.61
C GLU A 29 4.30 -25.60 -1.84
N GLN A 30 5.03 -25.62 -2.96
CA GLN A 30 5.97 -24.57 -3.35
C GLN A 30 5.26 -23.23 -3.59
N HIS A 31 4.10 -23.24 -4.24
CA HIS A 31 3.26 -22.03 -4.36
C HIS A 31 2.82 -21.48 -3.00
N SER A 32 2.50 -22.36 -2.05
CA SER A 32 2.13 -21.95 -0.69
C SER A 32 3.32 -21.33 0.05
N GLU A 33 4.51 -21.91 -0.09
CA GLU A 33 5.74 -21.36 0.48
C GLU A 33 6.08 -19.96 -0.08
N ILE A 34 6.01 -19.80 -1.40
CA ILE A 34 6.20 -18.49 -2.03
C ILE A 34 5.21 -17.47 -1.45
N LYS A 35 3.91 -17.79 -1.43
CA LYS A 35 2.88 -16.87 -0.90
C LYS A 35 3.07 -16.55 0.59
N SER A 36 3.70 -17.45 1.35
CA SER A 36 3.98 -17.22 2.78
C SER A 36 5.09 -16.19 3.01
N ALA A 37 6.12 -16.17 2.17
CA ALA A 37 7.30 -15.31 2.31
C ALA A 37 7.28 -14.09 1.38
N PHE A 38 6.53 -14.16 0.27
CA PHE A 38 6.51 -13.14 -0.77
C PHE A 38 5.10 -12.61 -1.08
N LEU A 39 5.05 -11.50 -1.78
CA LEU A 39 3.86 -10.87 -2.35
C LEU A 39 4.09 -10.63 -3.84
N TRP A 40 3.08 -10.88 -4.66
CA TRP A 40 3.16 -10.57 -6.09
C TRP A 40 3.13 -9.07 -6.34
N GLY A 41 4.18 -8.55 -6.94
CA GLY A 41 4.32 -7.16 -7.36
C GLY A 41 3.73 -6.96 -8.76
N ARG A 42 2.47 -6.49 -8.87
CA ARG A 42 1.82 -6.28 -10.18
C ARG A 42 2.56 -5.30 -11.10
N ARG A 43 3.32 -4.37 -10.54
CA ARG A 43 4.10 -3.39 -11.32
C ARG A 43 5.44 -3.93 -11.77
N SER A 44 6.12 -4.64 -10.88
CA SER A 44 7.44 -5.20 -11.14
C SER A 44 7.38 -6.52 -11.90
N GLY A 45 6.21 -7.19 -11.90
CA GLY A 45 6.04 -8.50 -12.53
C GLY A 45 6.84 -9.62 -11.85
N CYS A 46 7.21 -9.44 -10.57
CA CYS A 46 7.99 -10.39 -9.79
C CYS A 46 7.41 -10.61 -8.40
N TRP A 47 7.86 -11.63 -7.70
CA TRP A 47 7.54 -11.88 -6.32
C TRP A 47 8.49 -11.12 -5.40
N ILE A 48 7.96 -10.29 -4.50
CA ILE A 48 8.71 -9.39 -3.62
C ILE A 48 8.59 -9.89 -2.19
N SER A 49 9.71 -10.02 -1.48
CA SER A 49 9.73 -10.48 -0.09
C SER A 49 8.84 -9.61 0.82
N ARG A 50 8.14 -10.25 1.76
CA ARG A 50 7.37 -9.54 2.80
C ARG A 50 8.30 -8.84 3.79
N ALA A 51 9.39 -9.51 4.15
CA ALA A 51 10.43 -8.98 4.99
C ALA A 51 11.37 -8.04 4.23
N LYS A 52 12.12 -7.22 4.97
CA LYS A 52 13.19 -6.36 4.48
C LYS A 52 14.49 -6.75 5.18
N GLU A 53 15.61 -6.33 4.60
CA GLU A 53 16.90 -6.38 5.32
C GLU A 53 16.78 -5.79 6.74
N PRO A 54 17.42 -6.40 7.74
CA PRO A 54 18.27 -7.59 7.67
C PRO A 54 17.50 -8.93 7.74
N ASN A 55 16.17 -8.94 7.83
CA ASN A 55 15.38 -10.13 8.14
C ASN A 55 14.98 -10.93 6.89
N LEU A 56 15.86 -11.06 5.91
CA LEU A 56 15.59 -11.76 4.64
C LEU A 56 15.78 -13.28 4.72
N TRP A 57 16.29 -13.80 5.84
CA TRP A 57 16.62 -15.21 6.00
C TRP A 57 15.54 -16.18 5.49
N ARG A 58 14.27 -15.93 5.84
CA ARG A 58 13.16 -16.80 5.39
C ARG A 58 12.96 -16.73 3.88
N ALA A 59 13.07 -15.54 3.30
CA ALA A 59 12.91 -15.33 1.86
C ALA A 59 14.06 -16.01 1.09
N GLU A 60 15.29 -15.87 1.56
CA GLU A 60 16.46 -16.55 1.00
C GLU A 60 16.34 -18.06 1.10
N HIS A 61 15.85 -18.57 2.25
CA HIS A 61 15.65 -20.01 2.43
C HIS A 61 14.65 -20.56 1.41
N VAL A 62 13.52 -19.88 1.19
CA VAL A 62 12.53 -20.28 0.19
C VAL A 62 13.11 -20.20 -1.22
N ALA A 63 13.83 -19.13 -1.58
CA ALA A 63 14.46 -19.00 -2.89
C ALA A 63 15.44 -20.17 -3.18
N LYS A 64 16.28 -20.52 -2.20
CA LYS A 64 17.22 -21.64 -2.29
C LYS A 64 16.54 -23.01 -2.34
N ALA A 65 15.46 -23.19 -1.56
CA ALA A 65 14.68 -24.44 -1.58
C ALA A 65 13.97 -24.67 -2.92
N LEU A 66 13.65 -23.60 -3.64
CA LEU A 66 13.09 -23.64 -4.99
C LEU A 66 14.16 -23.87 -6.07
N GLY A 67 15.45 -23.91 -5.72
CA GLY A 67 16.54 -24.10 -6.66
C GLY A 67 16.83 -22.89 -7.57
N LEU A 68 16.38 -21.70 -7.16
CA LEU A 68 16.61 -20.47 -7.95
C LEU A 68 18.08 -20.04 -7.89
N GLU A 69 18.61 -19.57 -9.01
CA GLU A 69 19.96 -19.03 -9.07
C GLU A 69 20.05 -17.66 -8.37
N ASP A 70 21.19 -17.40 -7.74
CA ASP A 70 21.48 -16.09 -7.14
C ASP A 70 21.92 -15.12 -8.23
N GLY A 71 21.05 -14.17 -8.56
CA GLY A 71 21.30 -13.08 -9.51
C GLY A 71 22.08 -11.92 -8.90
N GLY A 72 22.49 -12.03 -7.64
CA GLY A 72 23.29 -11.02 -6.94
C GLY A 72 22.47 -9.82 -6.46
N GLU A 73 23.18 -8.71 -6.25
CA GLU A 73 22.63 -7.46 -5.74
C GLU A 73 22.35 -6.47 -6.87
N GLN A 74 21.20 -5.81 -6.82
CA GLN A 74 20.80 -4.80 -7.80
C GLN A 74 20.42 -3.48 -7.13
N GLY A 75 20.92 -2.37 -7.71
CA GLY A 75 20.64 -1.01 -7.24
C GLY A 75 21.53 -0.61 -6.06
N GLU A 76 21.38 0.63 -5.64
CA GLU A 76 22.08 1.20 -4.48
C GLU A 76 21.08 1.51 -3.37
N ARG A 77 21.55 1.45 -2.12
CA ARG A 77 20.73 1.82 -0.98
C ARG A 77 20.42 3.31 -1.02
N LEU A 78 19.11 3.63 -1.06
CA LEU A 78 18.68 5.02 -1.10
C LEU A 78 19.06 5.76 0.18
N SER A 79 19.61 6.94 0.03
CA SER A 79 19.78 7.88 1.14
C SER A 79 18.43 8.24 1.79
N PHE A 80 18.46 8.70 3.04
CA PHE A 80 17.24 9.16 3.71
C PHE A 80 16.52 10.27 2.93
N ALA A 81 17.27 11.18 2.30
CA ALA A 81 16.71 12.26 1.49
C ALA A 81 15.92 11.72 0.29
N GLU A 82 16.51 10.81 -0.46
CA GLU A 82 15.86 10.16 -1.62
C GLU A 82 14.64 9.33 -1.21
N GLN A 83 14.71 8.63 -0.06
CA GLN A 83 13.56 7.89 0.47
C GLN A 83 12.39 8.83 0.80
N GLN A 84 12.68 10.00 1.40
CA GLN A 84 11.66 11.01 1.71
C GLN A 84 11.11 11.66 0.44
N GLU A 85 11.93 11.88 -0.57
CA GLU A 85 11.49 12.40 -1.86
C GLU A 85 10.54 11.43 -2.56
N ARG A 86 10.93 10.18 -2.70
CA ARG A 86 10.05 9.12 -3.26
C ARG A 86 8.76 8.91 -2.43
N LYS A 87 8.82 9.14 -1.11
CA LYS A 87 7.62 9.11 -0.25
C LYS A 87 6.69 10.28 -0.57
N ALA A 88 7.26 11.48 -0.76
CA ALA A 88 6.52 12.68 -1.09
C ALA A 88 5.85 12.57 -2.46
N GLU A 89 6.57 12.18 -3.51
CA GLU A 89 6.05 11.96 -4.86
C GLU A 89 4.88 10.95 -4.87
N ARG A 90 5.06 9.81 -4.18
CA ARG A 90 3.98 8.81 -4.07
C ARG A 90 2.77 9.33 -3.32
N ALA A 91 2.98 10.23 -2.36
CA ALA A 91 1.90 10.85 -1.61
C ALA A 91 1.16 11.88 -2.47
N GLU A 92 1.85 12.68 -3.27
CA GLU A 92 1.29 13.61 -4.24
C GLU A 92 0.40 12.92 -5.26
N HIS A 93 0.90 11.89 -5.94
CA HIS A 93 0.09 11.07 -6.84
C HIS A 93 -1.11 10.39 -6.17
N ARG A 94 -1.01 10.12 -4.88
CA ARG A 94 -2.13 9.57 -4.12
C ARG A 94 -3.17 10.65 -3.82
N ALA A 95 -2.74 11.85 -3.48
CA ALA A 95 -3.62 13.00 -3.27
C ALA A 95 -4.42 13.30 -4.53
N GLU A 96 -3.74 13.46 -5.67
CA GLU A 96 -4.36 13.69 -6.98
C GLU A 96 -5.43 12.62 -7.32
N ARG A 97 -5.11 11.35 -7.13
CA ARG A 97 -6.08 10.27 -7.37
C ARG A 97 -7.29 10.32 -6.45
N PHE A 98 -7.13 10.80 -5.22
CA PHE A 98 -8.25 10.95 -4.31
C PHE A 98 -9.10 12.17 -4.67
N GLU A 99 -8.51 13.26 -5.15
CA GLU A 99 -9.23 14.42 -5.67
C GLU A 99 -10.10 14.06 -6.87
N ILE A 100 -9.52 13.36 -7.86
CA ILE A 100 -10.29 12.87 -9.02
C ILE A 100 -11.47 11.99 -8.58
N LYS A 101 -11.30 11.13 -7.57
CA LYS A 101 -12.38 10.31 -7.05
C LYS A 101 -13.44 11.14 -6.30
N ALA A 102 -13.01 12.15 -5.56
CA ALA A 102 -13.91 13.06 -4.85
C ALA A 102 -14.83 13.79 -5.84
N ASP A 103 -14.24 14.37 -6.87
CA ASP A 103 -14.98 15.08 -7.93
C ASP A 103 -15.94 14.16 -8.69
N ALA A 104 -15.53 12.92 -8.96
CA ALA A 104 -16.38 11.95 -9.62
C ALA A 104 -17.61 11.57 -8.76
N GLU A 105 -17.43 11.36 -7.45
CA GLU A 105 -18.55 11.06 -6.54
C GLU A 105 -19.43 12.29 -6.32
N GLU A 106 -18.88 13.50 -6.28
CA GLU A 106 -19.65 14.74 -6.19
C GLU A 106 -20.57 14.91 -7.40
N LYS A 107 -20.02 14.83 -8.62
CA LYS A 107 -20.80 14.88 -9.86
C LYS A 107 -21.88 13.79 -9.91
N ARG A 108 -21.56 12.61 -9.40
CA ARG A 108 -22.52 11.53 -9.27
C ARG A 108 -23.65 11.87 -8.29
N GLY A 109 -23.32 12.47 -7.14
CA GLY A 109 -24.28 12.95 -6.15
C GLY A 109 -25.24 13.98 -6.75
N GLU A 110 -24.69 14.99 -7.45
CA GLU A 110 -25.46 16.01 -8.16
C GLU A 110 -26.40 15.40 -9.20
N ALA A 111 -25.90 14.49 -10.01
CA ALA A 111 -26.70 13.81 -11.05
C ALA A 111 -27.86 12.99 -10.45
N LEU A 112 -27.63 12.32 -9.29
CA LEU A 112 -28.64 11.55 -8.58
C LEU A 112 -29.71 12.45 -7.93
N GLN A 113 -29.35 13.65 -7.48
CA GLN A 113 -30.27 14.59 -6.86
C GLN A 113 -30.98 15.50 -7.88
N ALA A 114 -30.42 15.69 -9.06
CA ALA A 114 -30.94 16.60 -10.10
C ALA A 114 -32.41 16.37 -10.43
N PRO A 115 -32.95 15.12 -10.55
CA PRO A 115 -34.37 14.93 -10.85
C PRO A 115 -35.31 15.48 -9.78
N ILE A 116 -34.98 15.33 -8.49
CA ILE A 116 -35.78 15.89 -7.39
C ILE A 116 -35.62 17.42 -7.33
N ASN A 117 -34.40 17.90 -7.50
CA ASN A 117 -34.12 19.35 -7.48
C ASN A 117 -34.84 20.12 -8.59
N ARG A 118 -35.06 19.49 -9.75
CA ARG A 118 -35.84 20.10 -10.89
C ARG A 118 -37.29 20.27 -10.55
N VAL A 119 -37.87 19.40 -9.74
CA VAL A 119 -39.30 19.47 -9.36
C VAL A 119 -39.50 20.12 -7.99
N HIS A 120 -38.43 20.70 -7.42
CA HIS A 120 -38.53 21.41 -6.15
C HIS A 120 -39.46 22.62 -6.30
N GLY A 121 -40.50 22.70 -5.45
CA GLY A 121 -41.58 23.71 -5.52
C GLY A 121 -42.79 23.31 -6.38
N ASP A 122 -42.74 22.19 -7.10
CA ASP A 122 -43.90 21.68 -7.81
C ASP A 122 -44.84 20.92 -6.85
N ILE A 123 -45.92 21.59 -6.43
CA ILE A 123 -46.90 21.05 -5.50
C ILE A 123 -47.57 19.80 -6.11
N ALA A 124 -47.81 19.77 -7.42
CA ALA A 124 -48.43 18.62 -8.07
C ALA A 124 -47.56 17.37 -8.01
N PHE A 125 -46.24 17.50 -8.05
CA PHE A 125 -45.31 16.40 -7.89
C PHE A 125 -45.36 15.80 -6.49
N PHE A 126 -45.55 16.64 -5.44
CA PHE A 126 -45.56 16.19 -4.04
C PHE A 126 -46.93 15.77 -3.55
N THR A 127 -48.03 16.03 -4.27
CA THR A 127 -49.36 15.54 -3.95
C THR A 127 -49.47 14.03 -4.20
N GLN A 128 -50.32 13.37 -3.42
CA GLN A 128 -50.49 11.93 -3.56
C GLN A 128 -51.34 11.62 -4.80
N PRO A 129 -50.83 10.87 -5.79
CA PRO A 129 -51.56 10.51 -6.96
C PRO A 129 -52.66 9.48 -6.64
N ASN A 130 -53.72 9.43 -7.48
CA ASN A 130 -54.72 8.36 -7.35
C ASN A 130 -54.10 7.02 -7.78
N ILE A 131 -53.75 6.21 -6.74
CA ILE A 131 -53.12 4.89 -6.92
C ILE A 131 -54.05 3.84 -7.55
N ASN A 132 -55.37 4.10 -7.62
CA ASN A 132 -56.32 3.18 -8.24
C ASN A 132 -56.26 3.20 -9.78
N THR A 133 -55.58 4.17 -10.35
CA THR A 133 -55.35 4.24 -11.81
C THR A 133 -53.98 3.69 -12.20
N THR A 134 -53.87 3.18 -13.42
CA THR A 134 -52.58 2.70 -13.95
C THR A 134 -51.54 3.84 -14.05
N ALA A 135 -51.96 5.02 -14.47
CA ALA A 135 -51.11 6.21 -14.52
C ALA A 135 -50.63 6.65 -13.14
N GLY A 136 -51.49 6.64 -12.13
CA GLY A 136 -51.15 6.99 -10.77
C GLY A 136 -50.14 6.01 -10.15
N ARG A 137 -50.27 4.70 -10.41
CA ARG A 137 -49.33 3.70 -9.99
C ARG A 137 -47.95 3.87 -10.66
N ALA A 138 -47.94 4.20 -11.98
CA ALA A 138 -46.69 4.46 -12.69
C ALA A 138 -45.98 5.71 -12.17
N PHE A 139 -46.71 6.78 -11.90
CA PHE A 139 -46.17 8.02 -11.32
C PHE A 139 -45.61 7.79 -9.92
N THR A 140 -46.31 7.03 -9.07
CA THR A 140 -45.82 6.68 -7.71
C THR A 140 -44.48 5.94 -7.79
N ARG A 141 -44.35 4.91 -8.62
CA ARG A 141 -43.09 4.19 -8.83
C ARG A 141 -41.96 5.08 -9.34
N GLN A 142 -42.25 6.00 -10.26
CA GLN A 142 -41.25 6.94 -10.74
C GLN A 142 -40.77 7.86 -9.63
N ARG A 143 -41.66 8.40 -8.83
CA ARG A 143 -41.35 9.25 -7.68
C ARG A 143 -40.53 8.52 -6.65
N GLU A 144 -40.87 7.28 -6.31
CA GLU A 144 -40.11 6.45 -5.41
C GLU A 144 -38.68 6.23 -5.88
N LYS A 145 -38.49 5.95 -7.19
CA LYS A 145 -37.17 5.84 -7.79
C LYS A 145 -36.36 7.15 -7.69
N MET A 146 -37.02 8.28 -7.92
CA MET A 146 -36.37 9.58 -7.78
C MET A 146 -35.94 9.86 -6.33
N TRP A 147 -36.79 9.52 -5.36
CA TRP A 147 -36.46 9.65 -3.94
C TRP A 147 -35.34 8.69 -3.50
N GLU A 148 -35.34 7.48 -4.03
CA GLU A 148 -34.25 6.53 -3.76
C GLU A 148 -32.93 7.03 -4.36
N ALA A 149 -32.95 7.55 -5.58
CA ALA A 149 -31.79 8.17 -6.20
C ALA A 149 -31.28 9.38 -5.40
N PHE A 150 -32.20 10.24 -4.95
CA PHE A 150 -31.89 11.41 -4.15
C PHE A 150 -31.17 11.02 -2.84
N ARG A 151 -31.65 9.99 -2.14
CA ARG A 151 -30.98 9.45 -0.95
C ARG A 151 -29.59 8.91 -1.26
N LYS A 152 -29.43 8.15 -2.35
CA LYS A 152 -28.11 7.67 -2.82
C LYS A 152 -27.16 8.80 -3.17
N GLY A 153 -27.69 9.98 -3.54
CA GLY A 153 -26.92 11.18 -3.74
C GLY A 153 -26.15 11.62 -2.48
N PHE A 154 -26.75 11.54 -1.30
CA PHE A 154 -26.07 11.85 -0.05
C PHE A 154 -24.93 10.87 0.24
N ASP A 155 -25.10 9.59 -0.08
CA ASP A 155 -24.02 8.60 0.08
C ASP A 155 -22.83 8.93 -0.84
N ALA A 156 -23.11 9.45 -2.06
CA ALA A 156 -22.07 9.89 -2.96
C ALA A 156 -21.34 11.14 -2.43
N PHE A 157 -22.05 12.12 -1.87
CA PHE A 157 -21.40 13.28 -1.23
C PHE A 157 -20.57 12.88 -0.02
N ASN A 158 -21.05 12.00 0.85
CA ASN A 158 -20.28 11.48 1.98
C ASN A 158 -18.99 10.78 1.52
N LYS A 159 -19.04 10.07 0.39
CA LYS A 159 -17.83 9.47 -0.22
C LYS A 159 -16.90 10.52 -0.81
N SER A 160 -17.44 11.58 -1.43
CA SER A 160 -16.64 12.71 -1.91
C SER A 160 -15.86 13.34 -0.76
N ASP A 161 -16.53 13.64 0.35
CA ASP A 161 -15.90 14.22 1.54
C ASP A 161 -14.84 13.29 2.14
N TYR A 162 -15.10 11.99 2.20
CA TYR A 162 -14.11 11.01 2.62
C TYR A 162 -12.87 11.03 1.73
N TYR A 163 -13.03 11.08 0.40
CA TYR A 163 -11.89 11.14 -0.51
C TYR A 163 -11.13 12.47 -0.40
N ARG A 164 -11.81 13.62 -0.19
CA ARG A 164 -11.18 14.91 0.07
C ARG A 164 -10.31 14.89 1.33
N GLN A 165 -10.82 14.30 2.42
CA GLN A 165 -10.03 14.12 3.64
C GLN A 165 -8.78 13.24 3.40
N ARG A 166 -8.92 12.17 2.61
CA ARG A 166 -7.79 11.30 2.23
C ARG A 166 -6.78 12.03 1.33
N ALA A 167 -7.24 12.88 0.41
CA ALA A 167 -6.39 13.73 -0.41
C ALA A 167 -5.58 14.70 0.45
N GLN A 168 -6.24 15.40 1.38
CA GLN A 168 -5.56 16.32 2.31
C GLN A 168 -4.52 15.63 3.18
N ALA A 169 -4.83 14.42 3.70
CA ALA A 169 -3.88 13.64 4.48
C ALA A 169 -2.66 13.21 3.64
N ALA A 170 -2.88 12.84 2.38
CA ALA A 170 -1.80 12.51 1.46
C ALA A 170 -0.97 13.75 1.10
N GLN A 171 -1.62 14.92 0.88
CA GLN A 171 -0.95 16.18 0.59
C GLN A 171 -0.04 16.63 1.76
N ARG A 172 -0.51 16.52 3.01
CA ARG A 172 0.33 16.80 4.19
C ARG A 172 1.60 15.95 4.21
N THR A 173 1.52 14.70 3.73
CA THR A 173 2.69 13.81 3.61
C THR A 173 3.60 14.27 2.47
N ALA A 174 3.04 14.69 1.33
CA ALA A 174 3.79 15.25 0.21
C ALA A 174 4.54 16.54 0.61
N ASP A 175 3.88 17.43 1.35
CA ASP A 175 4.43 18.68 1.84
C ASP A 175 5.46 18.51 2.97
N ARG A 176 5.70 17.24 3.39
CA ARG A 176 6.65 16.90 4.46
C ARG A 176 6.37 17.69 5.76
N VAL A 177 5.10 17.95 6.08
CA VAL A 177 4.69 18.74 7.26
C VAL A 177 5.27 18.16 8.54
N GLU A 178 5.34 16.83 8.65
CA GLU A 178 5.92 16.14 9.81
C GLU A 178 7.38 16.52 10.06
N LEU A 179 8.17 16.75 8.99
CA LEU A 179 9.58 17.13 9.10
C LEU A 179 9.79 18.61 9.49
N LYS A 180 8.72 19.41 9.55
CA LYS A 180 8.73 20.81 10.02
C LYS A 180 8.36 20.90 11.50
N ASP A 181 7.83 19.85 12.10
CA ASP A 181 7.45 19.81 13.51
C ASP A 181 8.64 19.39 14.38
N ARG A 182 9.11 20.35 15.20
CA ARG A 182 10.23 20.11 16.12
C ARG A 182 9.97 18.98 17.12
N ALA A 183 8.76 18.87 17.64
CA ALA A 183 8.41 17.80 18.59
C ALA A 183 8.43 16.42 17.92
N PHE A 184 7.97 16.32 16.67
CA PHE A 184 8.08 15.11 15.87
C PHE A 184 9.55 14.75 15.61
N LEU A 185 10.38 15.71 15.19
CA LEU A 185 11.80 15.45 14.91
C LEU A 185 12.54 14.99 16.16
N ASN A 186 12.32 15.60 17.33
CA ASN A 186 12.96 15.19 18.57
C ASN A 186 12.60 13.74 18.93
N ARG A 187 11.33 13.36 18.86
CA ARG A 187 10.90 11.97 19.07
C ARG A 187 11.57 11.01 18.09
N ARG A 188 11.69 11.39 16.81
CA ARG A 188 12.37 10.56 15.80
C ARG A 188 13.86 10.40 16.09
N ILE A 189 14.53 11.46 16.57
CA ILE A 189 15.92 11.40 16.99
C ILE A 189 16.08 10.41 18.16
N GLU A 190 15.24 10.52 19.18
CA GLU A 190 15.24 9.61 20.33
C GLU A 190 15.03 8.15 19.94
N GLU A 191 14.07 7.89 19.02
CA GLU A 191 13.82 6.55 18.47
C GLU A 191 15.02 6.01 17.69
N CYS A 192 15.67 6.85 16.87
CA CYS A 192 16.87 6.48 16.13
C CYS A 192 18.03 6.17 17.08
N GLU A 193 18.26 7.01 18.09
CA GLU A 193 19.30 6.76 19.10
C GLU A 193 19.06 5.49 19.91
N ALA A 194 17.79 5.21 20.28
CA ALA A 194 17.41 3.97 20.92
C ALA A 194 17.69 2.75 20.04
N SER A 195 17.40 2.87 18.74
CA SER A 195 17.68 1.84 17.75
C SER A 195 19.18 1.60 17.59
N ILE A 196 19.96 2.68 17.47
CA ILE A 196 21.43 2.59 17.40
C ILE A 196 21.99 1.88 18.65
N ARG A 197 21.50 2.24 19.86
CA ARG A 197 21.92 1.56 21.11
C ARG A 197 21.54 0.08 21.11
N LYS A 198 20.38 -0.27 20.53
CA LYS A 198 19.97 -1.67 20.38
C LYS A 198 20.89 -2.41 19.43
N PHE A 199 21.14 -1.86 18.24
CA PHE A 199 21.99 -2.48 17.23
C PHE A 199 23.42 -2.69 17.70
N LYS A 200 23.99 -1.70 18.38
CA LYS A 200 25.33 -1.88 19.00
C LYS A 200 25.37 -3.08 19.94
N ARG A 201 24.36 -3.24 20.80
CA ARG A 201 24.28 -4.42 21.69
C ARG A 201 24.09 -5.73 20.93
N ASP A 202 23.37 -5.69 19.79
CA ASP A 202 23.18 -6.88 18.96
C ASP A 202 24.46 -7.23 18.21
N ILE A 203 25.23 -6.25 17.72
CA ILE A 203 26.58 -6.44 17.17
C ILE A 203 27.52 -7.07 18.22
N ASP A 204 27.61 -6.47 19.41
CA ASP A 204 28.47 -7.00 20.51
C ASP A 204 28.11 -8.46 20.83
N ARG A 205 26.81 -8.78 20.81
CA ARG A 205 26.30 -10.14 21.01
C ARG A 205 26.71 -11.09 19.87
N CYS A 206 26.56 -10.64 18.60
CA CYS A 206 26.96 -11.43 17.43
C CYS A 206 28.47 -11.68 17.43
N GLU A 207 29.28 -10.68 17.77
CA GLU A 207 30.73 -10.85 17.92
C GLU A 207 31.11 -11.84 19.01
N LEU A 208 30.42 -11.79 20.17
CA LEU A 208 30.63 -12.75 21.23
C LEU A 208 30.29 -14.18 20.78
N TYR A 209 29.14 -14.35 20.06
CA TYR A 209 28.74 -15.66 19.56
C TYR A 209 29.69 -16.18 18.48
N SER A 210 30.21 -15.31 17.59
CA SER A 210 31.17 -15.73 16.56
C SER A 210 32.46 -16.22 17.16
N LYS A 211 32.87 -15.66 18.32
CA LYS A 211 34.06 -16.11 19.09
C LYS A 211 33.82 -17.40 19.86
N THR A 212 32.59 -17.62 20.33
CA THR A 212 32.26 -18.76 21.23
C THR A 212 31.68 -19.96 20.47
N ALA A 213 31.15 -19.77 19.26
CA ALA A 213 30.54 -20.81 18.43
C ALA A 213 31.04 -20.71 16.97
N PRO A 214 32.30 -21.05 16.69
CA PRO A 214 32.95 -20.89 15.41
C PRO A 214 32.34 -21.74 14.26
N GLU A 215 31.43 -22.66 14.59
CA GLU A 215 30.78 -23.52 13.59
C GLU A 215 29.79 -22.79 12.67
N LYS A 216 29.42 -21.53 12.97
CA LYS A 216 28.45 -20.72 12.17
C LYS A 216 28.92 -19.27 11.96
N PRO A 217 30.14 -19.00 11.49
CA PRO A 217 30.70 -17.65 11.39
C PRO A 217 29.95 -16.77 10.34
N ASP A 218 29.51 -17.35 9.23
CA ASP A 218 28.97 -16.58 8.10
C ASP A 218 27.65 -15.88 8.40
N LYS A 219 26.81 -16.45 9.25
CA LYS A 219 25.53 -15.84 9.61
C LYS A 219 25.70 -14.53 10.39
N TYR A 220 26.63 -14.53 11.34
CA TYR A 220 26.85 -13.37 12.20
C TYR A 220 27.70 -12.29 11.54
N ALA A 221 28.61 -12.66 10.62
CA ALA A 221 29.38 -11.70 9.85
C ALA A 221 28.47 -10.78 9.01
N LYS A 222 27.50 -11.35 8.29
CA LYS A 222 26.53 -10.58 7.51
C LYS A 222 25.65 -9.65 8.36
N GLU A 223 25.26 -10.07 9.55
CA GLU A 223 24.52 -9.20 10.48
C GLU A 223 25.37 -8.05 11.01
N ILE A 224 26.64 -8.29 11.32
CA ILE A 224 27.58 -7.25 11.79
C ILE A 224 27.77 -6.19 10.72
N ASP A 225 28.03 -6.58 9.48
CA ASP A 225 28.24 -5.66 8.36
C ASP A 225 26.98 -4.79 8.10
N TYR A 226 25.81 -5.39 8.15
CA TYR A 226 24.54 -4.66 7.98
C TYR A 226 24.33 -3.57 9.05
N TRP A 227 24.70 -3.84 10.31
CA TRP A 227 24.50 -2.88 11.40
C TRP A 227 25.63 -1.86 11.55
N ALA A 228 26.77 -2.08 10.88
CA ALA A 228 27.89 -1.17 10.85
C ALA A 228 27.77 -0.06 9.80
N GLU A 229 26.98 -0.28 8.72
CA GLU A 229 26.58 0.72 7.73
C GLU A 229 25.44 1.64 8.24
#